data_18d49deabb1704105da617d575676fbe
#
_entry.id   18d49deabb1704105da617d575676fbe
#
_cell.length_a   1.000
_cell.length_b   1.000
_cell.length_c   1.000
_cell.angle_alpha   90.00
_cell.angle_beta   90.00
_cell.angle_gamma   90.00
#
_symmetry.space_group_name_H-M   'P 1'
#
loop_
_entity.id
_entity.type
_entity.pdbx_description
1 polymer ?
#
loop_
_entity_poly.entity_id
_entity_poly.type
_entity_poly.pdbx_seq_one_letter_code
_entity_poly.pdbx_strand_id
1 'polypeptide(L)'
;LRGGEPMQVVSGRLDRPTVHFEAPPRPGLEQSLDDFLEWFETSRDQPELDPLVRAGVAHFWFVTLHPFDDGNGRLTRAITDLALAQGEHQAIRFYAMSASILEDRIGYYNALESSQRATLDITEWLEWFLKTLLRSVQQAMARIDRVLGRSRFWQQHRDLPLSAEQIKVLNRLLDGFQKGVEHGISAGQY
;
A
#
# COMPACT_ATOMS: atom_id res chain seq x y z
N LEU A 1 4.06 -14.64 -19.82
CA LEU A 1 2.71 -14.86 -19.31
C LEU A 1 2.60 -16.27 -18.72
N ARG A 2 1.67 -16.49 -17.77
CA ARG A 2 1.42 -17.80 -17.14
C ARG A 2 1.03 -18.87 -18.13
N GLY A 3 1.26 -20.14 -17.72
CA GLY A 3 0.87 -21.32 -18.49
C GLY A 3 -0.64 -21.56 -18.55
N GLY A 4 -1.04 -22.70 -19.12
CA GLY A 4 -2.45 -23.08 -19.31
C GLY A 4 -3.16 -23.64 -18.07
N GLU A 5 -2.41 -23.93 -17.01
CA GLU A 5 -2.98 -24.46 -15.78
C GLU A 5 -3.80 -23.39 -15.03
N PRO A 6 -4.89 -23.79 -14.32
CA PRO A 6 -5.66 -22.86 -13.51
C PRO A 6 -4.76 -22.16 -12.48
N MET A 7 -4.79 -20.83 -12.46
CA MET A 7 -4.02 -20.05 -11.51
C MET A 7 -4.92 -19.64 -10.35
N GLN A 8 -4.55 -20.04 -9.14
CA GLN A 8 -5.32 -19.76 -7.93
C GLN A 8 -4.47 -19.02 -6.89
N VAL A 9 -5.06 -18.05 -6.23
CA VAL A 9 -4.50 -17.43 -5.04
C VAL A 9 -5.00 -18.20 -3.83
N VAL A 10 -4.09 -18.87 -3.15
CA VAL A 10 -4.43 -19.75 -2.03
C VAL A 10 -3.72 -19.31 -0.75
N SER A 11 -4.34 -19.60 0.39
CA SER A 11 -3.73 -19.50 1.71
C SER A 11 -4.00 -20.77 2.53
N GLY A 12 -3.37 -20.87 3.71
CA GLY A 12 -3.54 -22.01 4.61
C GLY A 12 -2.48 -23.08 4.42
N ARG A 13 -2.77 -24.27 4.94
CA ARG A 13 -1.84 -25.42 4.85
C ARG A 13 -1.91 -26.07 3.46
N LEU A 14 -0.80 -26.63 3.01
CA LEU A 14 -0.71 -27.32 1.71
C LEU A 14 -1.73 -28.48 1.56
N ASP A 15 -2.09 -29.14 2.67
CA ASP A 15 -3.06 -30.23 2.72
C ASP A 15 -4.53 -29.76 2.77
N ARG A 16 -4.75 -28.47 3.08
CA ARG A 16 -6.07 -27.81 3.10
C ARG A 16 -5.95 -26.35 2.66
N PRO A 17 -5.71 -26.10 1.38
CA PRO A 17 -5.64 -24.73 0.87
C PRO A 17 -7.03 -24.08 0.87
N THR A 18 -7.09 -22.82 1.28
CA THR A 18 -8.25 -21.97 1.07
C THR A 18 -8.02 -21.20 -0.22
N VAL A 19 -8.86 -21.40 -1.22
CA VAL A 19 -8.82 -20.67 -2.48
C VAL A 19 -9.56 -19.36 -2.29
N HIS A 20 -8.86 -18.25 -2.41
CA HIS A 20 -9.43 -16.89 -2.33
C HIS A 20 -9.89 -16.38 -3.69
N PHE A 21 -9.17 -16.75 -4.73
CA PHE A 21 -9.42 -16.29 -6.07
C PHE A 21 -8.89 -17.30 -7.10
N GLU A 22 -9.63 -17.46 -8.20
CA GLU A 22 -9.16 -18.16 -9.38
C GLU A 22 -9.11 -17.16 -10.54
N ALA A 23 -7.93 -17.03 -11.14
CA ALA A 23 -7.71 -16.09 -12.22
C ALA A 23 -8.50 -16.51 -13.48
N PRO A 24 -8.86 -15.54 -14.36
CA PRO A 24 -9.54 -15.85 -15.62
C PRO A 24 -8.82 -16.93 -16.42
N PRO A 25 -9.52 -17.69 -17.28
CA PRO A 25 -8.89 -18.71 -18.10
C PRO A 25 -7.74 -18.14 -18.95
N ARG A 26 -6.72 -18.98 -19.23
CA ARG A 26 -5.55 -18.58 -20.03
C ARG A 26 -5.89 -18.09 -21.45
N PRO A 27 -6.85 -18.70 -22.18
CA PRO A 27 -7.27 -18.20 -23.47
C PRO A 27 -7.81 -16.77 -23.38
N GLY A 28 -7.28 -15.88 -24.24
CA GLY A 28 -7.66 -14.46 -24.26
C GLY A 28 -6.92 -13.57 -23.27
N LEU A 29 -5.96 -14.13 -22.50
CA LEU A 29 -5.21 -13.34 -21.51
C LEU A 29 -4.35 -12.26 -22.16
N GLU A 30 -3.74 -12.53 -23.33
CA GLU A 30 -2.99 -11.53 -24.09
C GLU A 30 -3.86 -10.32 -24.43
N GLN A 31 -5.03 -10.57 -25.02
CA GLN A 31 -5.94 -9.50 -25.38
C GLN A 31 -6.39 -8.70 -24.14
N SER A 32 -6.75 -9.40 -23.07
CA SER A 32 -7.16 -8.73 -21.82
C SER A 32 -6.03 -7.90 -21.19
N LEU A 33 -4.78 -8.33 -21.35
CA LEU A 33 -3.63 -7.55 -20.91
C LEU A 33 -3.39 -6.33 -21.83
N ASP A 34 -3.53 -6.50 -23.15
CA ASP A 34 -3.43 -5.41 -24.09
C ASP A 34 -4.53 -4.36 -23.85
N ASP A 35 -5.77 -4.79 -23.63
CA ASP A 35 -6.91 -3.92 -23.27
C ASP A 35 -6.61 -3.14 -21.97
N PHE A 36 -6.03 -3.81 -20.96
CA PHE A 36 -5.61 -3.15 -19.72
C PHE A 36 -4.53 -2.10 -19.97
N LEU A 37 -3.52 -2.42 -20.75
CA LEU A 37 -2.39 -1.51 -21.05
C LEU A 37 -2.88 -0.30 -21.85
N GLU A 38 -3.73 -0.51 -22.86
CA GLU A 38 -4.35 0.58 -23.62
C GLU A 38 -5.18 1.50 -22.73
N TRP A 39 -6.04 0.93 -21.88
CA TRP A 39 -6.79 1.70 -20.90
C TRP A 39 -5.88 2.46 -19.93
N PHE A 40 -4.82 1.81 -19.44
CA PHE A 40 -3.89 2.43 -18.49
C PHE A 40 -3.18 3.64 -19.08
N GLU A 41 -2.80 3.60 -20.35
CA GLU A 41 -2.19 4.73 -21.04
C GLU A 41 -3.22 5.82 -21.39
N THR A 42 -4.36 5.45 -21.96
CA THR A 42 -5.37 6.40 -22.46
C THR A 42 -6.14 7.10 -21.33
N SER A 43 -6.32 6.43 -20.19
CA SER A 43 -7.02 7.01 -19.03
C SER A 43 -6.17 7.98 -18.21
N ARG A 44 -4.89 8.11 -18.53
CA ARG A 44 -3.95 8.95 -17.76
C ARG A 44 -4.36 10.41 -17.72
N ASP A 45 -4.81 10.93 -18.84
CA ASP A 45 -5.10 12.36 -19.03
C ASP A 45 -6.62 12.63 -19.18
N GLN A 46 -7.47 11.68 -18.74
CA GLN A 46 -8.92 11.82 -18.78
C GLN A 46 -9.41 12.68 -17.60
N PRO A 47 -9.96 13.87 -17.85
CA PRO A 47 -10.34 14.80 -16.77
C PRO A 47 -11.53 14.32 -15.93
N GLU A 48 -12.36 13.43 -16.48
CA GLU A 48 -13.55 12.89 -15.79
C GLU A 48 -13.21 11.75 -14.83
N LEU A 49 -12.04 11.16 -14.95
CA LEU A 49 -11.60 10.05 -14.09
C LEU A 49 -10.66 10.57 -12.98
N ASP A 50 -11.15 10.51 -11.75
CA ASP A 50 -10.34 10.87 -10.58
C ASP A 50 -9.05 10.01 -10.52
N PRO A 51 -7.86 10.60 -10.38
CA PRO A 51 -6.58 9.88 -10.40
C PRO A 51 -6.47 8.81 -9.32
N LEU A 52 -7.06 9.01 -8.13
CA LEU A 52 -7.02 8.04 -7.04
C LEU A 52 -7.94 6.85 -7.35
N VAL A 53 -9.11 7.12 -7.93
CA VAL A 53 -10.02 6.07 -8.42
C VAL A 53 -9.36 5.29 -9.55
N ARG A 54 -8.71 5.96 -10.50
CA ARG A 54 -7.94 5.33 -11.57
C ARG A 54 -6.89 4.37 -11.03
N ALA A 55 -6.14 4.79 -10.00
CA ALA A 55 -5.13 3.93 -9.36
C ALA A 55 -5.77 2.69 -8.70
N GLY A 56 -6.93 2.85 -8.07
CA GLY A 56 -7.70 1.73 -7.49
C GLY A 56 -8.21 0.76 -8.55
N VAL A 57 -8.71 1.27 -9.69
CA VAL A 57 -9.15 0.45 -10.84
C VAL A 57 -7.96 -0.29 -11.44
N ALA A 58 -6.83 0.38 -11.68
CA ALA A 58 -5.61 -0.24 -12.21
C ALA A 58 -5.12 -1.40 -11.32
N HIS A 59 -5.11 -1.18 -10.00
CA HIS A 59 -4.77 -2.23 -9.05
C HIS A 59 -5.69 -3.44 -9.18
N PHE A 60 -6.99 -3.20 -9.11
CA PHE A 60 -8.02 -4.25 -9.15
C PHE A 60 -7.98 -5.05 -10.45
N TRP A 61 -7.91 -4.35 -11.57
CA TRP A 61 -7.89 -4.99 -12.89
C TRP A 61 -6.65 -5.86 -13.06
N PHE A 62 -5.46 -5.32 -12.79
CA PHE A 62 -4.22 -6.08 -12.96
C PHE A 62 -4.13 -7.29 -12.02
N VAL A 63 -4.50 -7.13 -10.74
CA VAL A 63 -4.47 -8.27 -9.80
C VAL A 63 -5.48 -9.35 -10.18
N THR A 64 -6.61 -8.97 -10.78
CA THR A 64 -7.64 -9.90 -11.27
C THR A 64 -7.20 -10.63 -12.53
N LEU A 65 -6.54 -9.95 -13.49
CA LEU A 65 -5.96 -10.62 -14.65
C LEU A 65 -4.91 -11.68 -14.27
N HIS A 66 -4.13 -11.41 -13.26
CA HIS A 66 -3.09 -12.30 -12.74
C HIS A 66 -2.21 -12.88 -13.85
N PRO A 67 -1.56 -12.05 -14.69
CA PRO A 67 -1.04 -12.50 -15.98
C PRO A 67 0.23 -13.35 -15.93
N PHE A 68 0.92 -13.45 -14.79
CA PHE A 68 2.21 -14.14 -14.66
C PHE A 68 2.13 -15.33 -13.69
N ASP A 69 3.09 -16.25 -13.78
CA ASP A 69 3.20 -17.38 -12.85
C ASP A 69 3.61 -16.92 -11.44
N ASP A 70 4.41 -15.86 -11.32
CA ASP A 70 4.80 -15.23 -10.06
C ASP A 70 4.97 -13.71 -10.23
N GLY A 71 4.96 -13.01 -9.11
CA GLY A 71 5.23 -11.58 -9.06
C GLY A 71 4.04 -10.68 -9.32
N ASN A 72 2.83 -11.21 -9.58
CA ASN A 72 1.64 -10.40 -9.87
C ASN A 72 1.37 -9.36 -8.78
N GLY A 73 1.43 -9.74 -7.50
CA GLY A 73 1.23 -8.79 -6.40
C GLY A 73 2.29 -7.67 -6.33
N ARG A 74 3.54 -7.96 -6.70
CA ARG A 74 4.62 -6.95 -6.78
C ARG A 74 4.39 -5.98 -7.93
N LEU A 75 4.04 -6.51 -9.09
CA LEU A 75 3.72 -5.72 -10.27
C LEU A 75 2.45 -4.88 -10.07
N THR A 76 1.39 -5.46 -9.49
CA THR A 76 0.16 -4.72 -9.15
C THR A 76 0.48 -3.50 -8.29
N ARG A 77 1.30 -3.66 -7.24
CA ARG A 77 1.71 -2.52 -6.40
C ARG A 77 2.55 -1.50 -7.17
N ALA A 78 3.46 -1.95 -8.03
CA ALA A 78 4.27 -1.05 -8.85
C ALA A 78 3.41 -0.24 -9.85
N ILE A 79 2.42 -0.88 -10.47
CA ILE A 79 1.45 -0.23 -11.36
C ILE A 79 0.60 0.78 -10.58
N THR A 80 0.15 0.42 -9.38
CA THR A 80 -0.57 1.33 -8.50
C THR A 80 0.27 2.55 -8.14
N ASP A 81 1.51 2.31 -7.77
CA ASP A 81 2.47 3.37 -7.45
C ASP A 81 2.72 4.28 -8.66
N LEU A 82 2.81 3.71 -9.86
CA LEU A 82 2.94 4.49 -11.09
C LEU A 82 1.68 5.33 -11.35
N ALA A 83 0.47 4.74 -11.23
CA ALA A 83 -0.78 5.44 -11.45
C ALA A 83 -0.94 6.64 -10.50
N LEU A 84 -0.63 6.44 -9.20
CA LEU A 84 -0.65 7.51 -8.20
C LEU A 84 0.37 8.60 -8.51
N ALA A 85 1.60 8.25 -8.89
CA ALA A 85 2.64 9.21 -9.26
C ALA A 85 2.26 10.05 -10.48
N GLN A 86 1.61 9.43 -11.47
CA GLN A 86 1.07 10.13 -12.64
C GLN A 86 -0.02 11.13 -12.23
N GLY A 87 -0.96 10.72 -11.37
CA GLY A 87 -2.03 11.59 -10.89
C GLY A 87 -1.57 12.75 -10.00
N GLU A 88 -0.52 12.53 -9.22
CA GLU A 88 0.07 13.57 -8.35
C GLU A 88 1.05 14.49 -9.11
N HIS A 89 1.39 14.17 -10.35
CA HIS A 89 2.45 14.83 -11.13
C HIS A 89 3.79 14.92 -10.37
N GLN A 90 4.10 13.91 -9.53
CA GLN A 90 5.28 13.86 -8.68
C GLN A 90 5.95 12.49 -8.74
N ALA A 91 7.27 12.50 -8.93
CA ALA A 91 8.07 11.27 -8.94
C ALA A 91 8.37 10.73 -7.53
N ILE A 92 8.32 11.60 -6.50
CA ILE A 92 8.66 11.23 -5.11
C ILE A 92 7.38 11.23 -4.29
N ARG A 93 7.11 10.08 -3.65
CA ARG A 93 6.01 9.92 -2.70
C ARG A 93 6.54 9.58 -1.33
N PHE A 94 5.96 10.19 -0.30
CA PHE A 94 6.37 10.00 1.09
C PHE A 94 5.57 8.93 1.82
N TYR A 95 4.54 8.37 1.18
CA TYR A 95 3.71 7.30 1.73
C TYR A 95 3.96 5.97 0.99
N ALA A 96 3.66 4.86 1.66
CA ALA A 96 3.91 3.52 1.17
C ALA A 96 2.62 2.68 1.24
N MET A 97 1.84 2.67 0.16
CA MET A 97 0.60 1.90 0.06
C MET A 97 0.83 0.41 0.38
N SER A 98 1.96 -0.15 -0.07
CA SER A 98 2.32 -1.54 0.18
C SER A 98 2.42 -1.89 1.66
N ALA A 99 2.89 -0.97 2.52
CA ALA A 99 2.97 -1.20 3.96
C ALA A 99 1.57 -1.23 4.59
N SER A 100 0.69 -0.30 4.18
CA SER A 100 -0.69 -0.25 4.68
C SER A 100 -1.55 -1.43 4.22
N ILE A 101 -1.29 -1.97 3.02
CA ILE A 101 -1.90 -3.23 2.55
C ILE A 101 -1.46 -4.40 3.44
N LEU A 102 -0.17 -4.46 3.79
CA LEU A 102 0.36 -5.52 4.64
C LEU A 102 -0.23 -5.48 6.07
N GLU A 103 -0.45 -4.28 6.62
CA GLU A 103 -1.09 -4.08 7.93
C GLU A 103 -2.54 -4.57 7.97
N ASP A 104 -3.27 -4.45 6.86
CA ASP A 104 -4.66 -4.92 6.72
C ASP A 104 -4.80 -5.97 5.61
N ARG A 105 -3.96 -7.00 5.69
CA ARG A 105 -3.94 -8.07 4.69
C ARG A 105 -5.28 -8.82 4.57
N ILE A 106 -5.97 -8.99 5.68
CA ILE A 106 -7.29 -9.68 5.69
C ILE A 106 -8.33 -8.81 4.98
N GLY A 107 -8.40 -7.53 5.30
CA GLY A 107 -9.30 -6.59 4.61
C GLY A 107 -9.02 -6.51 3.11
N TYR A 108 -7.74 -6.55 2.72
CA TYR A 108 -7.33 -6.59 1.32
C TYR A 108 -7.93 -7.78 0.55
N TYR A 109 -7.75 -8.99 1.08
CA TYR A 109 -8.28 -10.17 0.41
C TYR A 109 -9.80 -10.22 0.43
N ASN A 110 -10.44 -9.80 1.52
CA ASN A 110 -11.91 -9.75 1.59
C ASN A 110 -12.50 -8.77 0.57
N ALA A 111 -11.92 -7.57 0.45
CA ALA A 111 -12.37 -6.57 -0.52
C ALA A 111 -12.17 -7.02 -1.98
N LEU A 112 -11.06 -7.72 -2.27
CA LEU A 112 -10.86 -8.32 -3.58
C LEU A 112 -11.87 -9.43 -3.85
N GLU A 113 -12.02 -10.38 -2.92
CA GLU A 113 -12.89 -11.54 -3.07
C GLU A 113 -14.35 -11.14 -3.29
N SER A 114 -14.88 -10.18 -2.50
CA SER A 114 -16.24 -9.69 -2.65
C SER A 114 -16.47 -9.04 -4.01
N SER A 115 -15.53 -8.19 -4.45
CA SER A 115 -15.66 -7.45 -5.71
C SER A 115 -15.40 -8.30 -6.96
N GLN A 116 -14.65 -9.42 -6.84
CA GLN A 116 -14.35 -10.33 -7.96
C GLN A 116 -15.47 -11.34 -8.23
N ARG A 117 -16.37 -11.58 -7.26
CA ARG A 117 -17.39 -12.62 -7.36
C ARG A 117 -18.75 -12.14 -7.89
N ALA A 118 -19.05 -10.86 -7.80
CA ALA A 118 -20.43 -10.41 -7.94
C ALA A 118 -20.77 -9.87 -9.33
N THR A 119 -20.45 -8.63 -9.58
CA THR A 119 -20.87 -7.86 -10.76
C THR A 119 -19.70 -7.01 -11.24
N LEU A 120 -19.98 -6.09 -12.16
CA LEU A 120 -19.02 -5.03 -12.53
C LEU A 120 -18.92 -3.93 -11.46
N ASP A 121 -19.66 -4.05 -10.35
CA ASP A 121 -19.60 -3.13 -9.23
C ASP A 121 -18.38 -3.44 -8.34
N ILE A 122 -17.41 -2.55 -8.34
CA ILE A 122 -16.20 -2.61 -7.53
C ILE A 122 -16.18 -1.58 -6.40
N THR A 123 -17.34 -1.10 -5.97
CA THR A 123 -17.46 -0.05 -4.95
C THR A 123 -16.80 -0.45 -3.62
N GLU A 124 -17.02 -1.68 -3.15
CA GLU A 124 -16.40 -2.19 -1.91
C GLU A 124 -14.86 -2.17 -1.99
N TRP A 125 -14.32 -2.58 -3.15
CA TRP A 125 -12.89 -2.52 -3.40
C TRP A 125 -12.37 -1.08 -3.36
N LEU A 126 -13.02 -0.16 -4.08
CA LEU A 126 -12.60 1.24 -4.14
C LEU A 126 -12.69 1.92 -2.77
N GLU A 127 -13.72 1.63 -1.99
CA GLU A 127 -13.81 2.13 -0.61
C GLU A 127 -12.66 1.64 0.26
N TRP A 128 -12.36 0.34 0.22
CA TRP A 128 -11.24 -0.22 0.97
C TRP A 128 -9.91 0.40 0.51
N PHE A 129 -9.71 0.51 -0.80
CA PHE A 129 -8.50 1.06 -1.42
C PHE A 129 -8.28 2.52 -0.98
N LEU A 130 -9.29 3.37 -1.10
CA LEU A 130 -9.20 4.78 -0.74
C LEU A 130 -9.00 4.98 0.78
N LYS A 131 -9.67 4.19 1.62
CA LYS A 131 -9.44 4.19 3.07
C LYS A 131 -8.00 3.78 3.43
N THR A 132 -7.46 2.79 2.74
CA THR A 132 -6.09 2.32 2.94
C THR A 132 -5.07 3.35 2.45
N LEU A 133 -5.33 4.01 1.32
CA LEU A 133 -4.51 5.10 0.80
C LEU A 133 -4.50 6.28 1.79
N LEU A 134 -5.67 6.70 2.28
CA LEU A 134 -5.78 7.75 3.29
C LEU A 134 -4.95 7.44 4.54
N ARG A 135 -5.07 6.21 5.07
CA ARG A 135 -4.27 5.74 6.21
C ARG A 135 -2.78 5.83 5.93
N SER A 136 -2.34 5.42 4.73
CA SER A 136 -0.94 5.49 4.30
C SER A 136 -0.40 6.93 4.30
N VAL A 137 -1.19 7.88 3.79
CA VAL A 137 -0.85 9.31 3.78
C VAL A 137 -0.79 9.86 5.20
N GLN A 138 -1.77 9.56 6.05
CA GLN A 138 -1.79 10.00 7.45
C GLN A 138 -0.58 9.49 8.24
N GLN A 139 -0.19 8.22 8.05
CA GLN A 139 1.01 7.64 8.64
C GLN A 139 2.29 8.34 8.16
N ALA A 140 2.37 8.68 6.88
CA ALA A 140 3.50 9.40 6.32
C ALA A 140 3.61 10.82 6.91
N MET A 141 2.50 11.55 6.98
CA MET A 141 2.44 12.88 7.61
C MET A 141 2.90 12.83 9.07
N ALA A 142 2.40 11.86 9.85
CA ALA A 142 2.81 11.70 11.24
C ALA A 142 4.32 11.36 11.39
N ARG A 143 4.92 10.67 10.41
CA ARG A 143 6.38 10.44 10.39
C ARG A 143 7.16 11.72 10.08
N ILE A 144 6.70 12.50 9.12
CA ILE A 144 7.31 13.78 8.74
C ILE A 144 7.25 14.74 9.93
N ASP A 145 6.10 14.90 10.57
CA ASP A 145 5.91 15.77 11.73
C ASP A 145 6.86 15.40 12.88
N ARG A 146 7.09 14.11 13.13
CA ARG A 146 8.06 13.66 14.13
C ARG A 146 9.48 14.05 13.78
N VAL A 147 9.89 13.82 12.54
CA VAL A 147 11.25 14.18 12.10
C VAL A 147 11.46 15.69 12.21
N LEU A 148 10.49 16.48 11.77
CA LEU A 148 10.55 17.93 11.88
C LEU A 148 10.51 18.41 13.33
N GLY A 149 9.67 17.81 14.16
CA GLY A 149 9.59 18.12 15.60
C GLY A 149 10.93 17.84 16.31
N ARG A 150 11.54 16.68 16.04
CA ARG A 150 12.86 16.32 16.56
C ARG A 150 13.94 17.29 16.08
N SER A 151 13.94 17.64 14.79
CA SER A 151 14.89 18.59 14.23
C SER A 151 14.77 19.98 14.87
N ARG A 152 13.54 20.50 15.03
CA ARG A 152 13.26 21.77 15.67
C ARG A 152 13.70 21.76 17.15
N PHE A 153 13.40 20.66 17.87
CA PHE A 153 13.84 20.51 19.26
C PHE A 153 15.36 20.64 19.40
N TRP A 154 16.13 19.92 18.59
CA TRP A 154 17.59 19.98 18.65
C TRP A 154 18.15 21.30 18.17
N GLN A 155 17.50 21.95 17.20
CA GLN A 155 17.91 23.29 16.77
C GLN A 155 17.72 24.34 17.87
N GLN A 156 16.61 24.27 18.62
CA GLN A 156 16.33 25.17 19.74
C GLN A 156 17.24 24.93 20.95
N HIS A 157 17.70 23.69 21.13
CA HIS A 157 18.42 23.26 22.33
C HIS A 157 19.88 22.87 22.03
N ARG A 158 20.41 23.31 20.91
CA ARG A 158 21.77 22.96 20.45
C ARG A 158 22.89 23.34 21.41
N ASP A 159 22.68 24.43 22.18
CA ASP A 159 23.71 25.01 23.08
C ASP A 159 23.59 24.48 24.53
N LEU A 160 22.66 23.53 24.79
CA LEU A 160 22.55 22.91 26.11
C LEU A 160 23.71 21.92 26.34
N PRO A 161 24.40 22.01 27.50
CA PRO A 161 25.47 21.08 27.85
C PRO A 161 24.90 19.72 28.31
N LEU A 162 24.43 18.90 27.36
CA LEU A 162 23.84 17.60 27.63
C LEU A 162 24.88 16.49 27.54
N SER A 163 24.83 15.49 28.43
CA SER A 163 25.64 14.29 28.31
C SER A 163 25.15 13.40 27.18
N ALA A 164 26.00 12.47 26.73
CA ALA A 164 25.65 11.52 25.69
C ALA A 164 24.41 10.66 26.08
N GLU A 165 24.31 10.31 27.37
CA GLU A 165 23.21 9.55 27.93
C GLU A 165 21.89 10.36 27.90
N GLN A 166 21.96 11.65 28.27
CA GLN A 166 20.80 12.55 28.20
C GLN A 166 20.31 12.72 26.76
N ILE A 167 21.23 12.90 25.81
CA ILE A 167 20.90 12.99 24.39
C ILE A 167 20.23 11.69 23.91
N LYS A 168 20.74 10.54 24.31
CA LYS A 168 20.16 9.22 23.97
C LYS A 168 18.74 9.07 24.50
N VAL A 169 18.51 9.46 25.77
CA VAL A 169 17.17 9.40 26.38
C VAL A 169 16.21 10.36 25.70
N LEU A 170 16.63 11.61 25.45
CA LEU A 170 15.80 12.59 24.76
C LEU A 170 15.45 12.15 23.34
N ASN A 171 16.40 11.61 22.58
CA ASN A 171 16.13 11.04 21.26
C ASN A 171 15.08 9.92 21.35
N ARG A 172 15.20 9.04 22.35
CA ARG A 172 14.25 7.94 22.54
C ARG A 172 12.86 8.45 22.92
N LEU A 173 12.76 9.51 23.73
CA LEU A 173 11.49 10.17 24.04
C LEU A 173 10.89 10.83 22.80
N LEU A 174 11.69 11.56 22.02
CA LEU A 174 11.24 12.20 20.78
C LEU A 174 10.80 11.20 19.70
N ASP A 175 11.42 10.01 19.67
CA ASP A 175 11.05 8.92 18.75
C ASP A 175 9.90 8.06 19.30
N GLY A 176 9.70 8.02 20.62
CA GLY A 176 8.98 6.98 21.34
C GLY A 176 7.56 7.30 21.81
N PHE A 177 7.03 8.51 21.56
CA PHE A 177 5.65 8.84 21.95
C PHE A 177 4.57 7.95 21.29
N GLN A 178 4.94 7.03 20.40
CA GLN A 178 4.01 6.11 19.73
C GLN A 178 4.14 4.62 20.14
N LYS A 179 5.11 4.25 20.97
CA LYS A 179 5.27 2.84 21.41
C LYS A 179 5.16 2.71 22.93
N GLY A 180 4.07 3.19 23.53
CA GLY A 180 3.76 2.84 24.90
C GLY A 180 4.68 3.48 25.96
N VAL A 181 5.24 4.67 25.70
CA VAL A 181 5.89 5.49 26.72
C VAL A 181 4.87 6.36 27.48
N GLU A 182 3.60 5.99 27.42
CA GLU A 182 2.54 6.66 28.21
C GLU A 182 2.82 6.63 29.71
N HIS A 183 3.73 5.78 30.17
CA HIS A 183 4.08 5.61 31.59
C HIS A 183 5.56 5.89 31.90
N GLY A 184 6.30 6.55 30.99
CA GLY A 184 7.70 6.89 31.19
C GLY A 184 8.68 5.79 30.75
N ILE A 185 9.98 6.09 30.86
CA ILE A 185 11.07 5.16 30.55
C ILE A 185 11.51 4.49 31.84
N SER A 186 11.48 3.15 31.91
CA SER A 186 12.00 2.41 33.04
C SER A 186 13.53 2.40 33.07
N ALA A 187 14.14 2.26 34.26
CA ALA A 187 15.59 2.24 34.41
C ALA A 187 16.31 1.14 33.58
N GLY A 188 15.64 0.04 33.23
CA GLY A 188 16.19 -1.02 32.37
C GLY A 188 16.12 -0.73 30.88
N GLN A 189 15.63 0.45 30.49
CA GLN A 189 15.51 0.89 29.09
C GLN A 189 16.51 2.00 28.71
N TYR A 190 17.45 2.34 29.64
CA TYR A 190 18.56 3.26 29.39
C TYR A 190 19.64 2.64 28.49
#